data_73859816ef7c9fa4645270fabdf805e9
#
_entry.id   73859816ef7c9fa4645270fabdf805e9
#
_cell.length_a   1.000
_cell.length_b   1.000
_cell.length_c   1.000
_cell.angle_alpha   90.00
_cell.angle_beta   90.00
_cell.angle_gamma   90.00
#
_symmetry.space_group_name_H-M   'P 1'
#
loop_
_entity.id
_entity.type
_entity.pdbx_description
1 polymer ?
#
loop_
_entity_poly.entity_id
_entity_poly.type
_entity_poly.pdbx_seq_one_letter_code
_entity_poly.pdbx_strand_id
1 'polypeptide(L)'
;ALAALACTACVSASAQKQYPEQEKMKPGMSEYWTPQPKVVTPGDIKTNSAPSDAIVLFDGKDLSAWQNAKGGPAEWIVKDGVFTVDKKKGDILTKQKFENFQLHIEWCVPENITGTSQGRGNSGIFLQDMYEIQVLDCYNNETYVNGQTGSVYKQTPPLANAMRKPGEWNVYDIIYSAPIFKEDGTYRVPPRVT
;
A
#
# COMPACT_ATOMS: atom_id res chain seq x y z
N ALA A 1 38.68 42.74 -59.65
CA ALA A 1 38.86 41.36 -59.18
C ALA A 1 37.79 41.05 -58.16
N LEU A 2 36.76 40.29 -58.54
CA LEU A 2 35.77 39.71 -57.61
C LEU A 2 36.21 38.33 -57.33
N ALA A 3 36.47 38.02 -56.04
CA ALA A 3 36.70 36.67 -55.54
C ALA A 3 35.34 36.10 -55.12
N ALA A 4 34.90 35.04 -55.78
CA ALA A 4 33.72 34.29 -55.41
C ALA A 4 34.11 33.25 -54.33
N LEU A 5 33.53 33.37 -53.14
CA LEU A 5 33.68 32.38 -52.06
C LEU A 5 32.65 31.27 -52.27
N ALA A 6 33.10 30.08 -52.63
CA ALA A 6 32.26 28.89 -52.74
C ALA A 6 32.09 28.28 -51.31
N CYS A 7 30.91 28.36 -50.79
CA CYS A 7 30.54 27.73 -49.51
C CYS A 7 30.11 26.29 -49.79
N THR A 8 30.99 25.31 -49.50
CA THR A 8 30.66 23.88 -49.56
C THR A 8 29.88 23.52 -48.32
N ALA A 9 28.58 23.31 -48.42
CA ALA A 9 27.77 22.76 -47.37
C ALA A 9 28.02 21.25 -47.25
N CYS A 10 28.73 20.83 -46.22
CA CYS A 10 28.78 19.43 -45.81
C CYS A 10 27.43 18.99 -45.26
N VAL A 11 26.64 18.29 -46.04
CA VAL A 11 25.45 17.60 -45.57
C VAL A 11 25.91 16.30 -44.88
N SER A 12 25.94 16.30 -43.56
CA SER A 12 26.16 15.08 -42.79
C SER A 12 24.91 14.22 -42.93
N ALA A 13 24.98 13.20 -43.77
CA ALA A 13 23.97 12.14 -43.81
C ALA A 13 24.09 11.31 -42.52
N SER A 14 23.26 11.61 -41.54
CA SER A 14 23.06 10.71 -40.40
C SER A 14 22.42 9.40 -40.91
N ALA A 15 23.18 8.33 -40.93
CA ALA A 15 22.66 7.00 -41.24
C ALA A 15 21.58 6.66 -40.19
N GLN A 16 20.33 6.75 -40.56
CA GLN A 16 19.22 6.24 -39.74
C GLN A 16 19.45 4.74 -39.58
N LYS A 17 19.60 4.29 -38.34
CA LYS A 17 19.61 2.85 -38.01
C LYS A 17 18.33 2.23 -38.54
N GLN A 18 18.44 1.44 -39.60
CA GLN A 18 17.33 0.70 -40.16
C GLN A 18 17.10 -0.51 -39.26
N TYR A 19 16.06 -0.45 -38.44
CA TYR A 19 15.63 -1.60 -37.64
C TYR A 19 14.96 -2.60 -38.59
N PRO A 20 15.15 -3.92 -38.39
CA PRO A 20 14.43 -4.93 -39.16
C PRO A 20 12.92 -4.71 -39.00
N GLU A 21 12.19 -4.91 -40.09
CA GLU A 21 10.72 -4.81 -40.06
C GLU A 21 10.17 -5.79 -39.03
N GLN A 22 9.38 -5.27 -38.09
CA GLN A 22 8.80 -6.14 -37.07
C GLN A 22 7.76 -7.08 -37.69
N GLU A 23 7.90 -8.36 -37.42
CA GLU A 23 6.92 -9.34 -37.85
C GLU A 23 5.54 -8.99 -37.28
N LYS A 24 4.51 -9.04 -38.11
CA LYS A 24 3.14 -8.77 -37.66
C LYS A 24 2.73 -9.75 -36.58
N MET A 25 2.30 -9.22 -35.44
CA MET A 25 1.78 -10.01 -34.33
C MET A 25 0.67 -10.95 -34.79
N LYS A 26 0.81 -12.24 -34.49
CA LYS A 26 -0.22 -13.26 -34.70
C LYS A 26 -0.86 -13.59 -33.35
N PRO A 27 -2.16 -13.91 -33.26
CA PRO A 27 -2.80 -14.21 -31.98
C PRO A 27 -2.04 -15.25 -31.14
N GLY A 28 -1.57 -16.33 -31.72
CA GLY A 28 -0.84 -17.37 -31.01
C GLY A 28 0.54 -16.97 -30.44
N MET A 29 1.06 -15.80 -30.79
CA MET A 29 2.37 -15.34 -30.27
C MET A 29 2.30 -14.91 -28.81
N SER A 30 1.12 -14.65 -28.27
CA SER A 30 0.89 -14.26 -26.88
C SER A 30 0.21 -15.33 -26.02
N GLU A 31 0.00 -16.55 -26.57
CA GLU A 31 -0.74 -17.62 -25.89
C GLU A 31 0.15 -18.59 -25.08
N TYR A 32 1.45 -18.33 -25.02
CA TYR A 32 2.44 -19.23 -24.36
C TYR A 32 2.75 -18.80 -22.91
N TRP A 33 1.73 -18.43 -22.15
CA TRP A 33 1.97 -18.06 -20.76
C TRP A 33 1.90 -19.27 -19.84
N THR A 34 2.95 -19.48 -19.07
CA THR A 34 3.05 -20.50 -18.02
C THR A 34 3.68 -19.87 -16.76
N PRO A 35 3.33 -20.33 -15.57
CA PRO A 35 2.34 -21.36 -15.27
C PRO A 35 0.89 -20.86 -15.46
N GLN A 36 -0.05 -21.79 -15.57
CA GLN A 36 -1.47 -21.45 -15.53
C GLN A 36 -1.82 -20.80 -14.18
N PRO A 37 -2.69 -19.77 -14.16
CA PRO A 37 -3.12 -19.14 -12.91
C PRO A 37 -3.74 -20.16 -11.96
N LYS A 38 -3.44 -19.99 -10.66
CA LYS A 38 -4.08 -20.82 -9.63
C LYS A 38 -5.58 -20.53 -9.59
N VAL A 39 -6.36 -21.57 -9.37
CA VAL A 39 -7.80 -21.41 -9.09
C VAL A 39 -7.96 -20.97 -7.64
N VAL A 40 -8.57 -19.83 -7.45
CA VAL A 40 -8.89 -19.25 -6.14
C VAL A 40 -10.40 -19.20 -5.98
N THR A 41 -10.90 -19.67 -4.84
CA THR A 41 -12.30 -19.47 -4.48
C THR A 41 -12.45 -18.04 -3.96
N PRO A 42 -13.27 -17.20 -4.60
CA PRO A 42 -13.50 -15.84 -4.11
C PRO A 42 -14.07 -15.83 -2.69
N GLY A 43 -13.80 -14.79 -1.94
CA GLY A 43 -14.50 -14.54 -0.69
C GLY A 43 -15.98 -14.24 -0.93
N ASP A 44 -16.79 -14.42 0.10
CA ASP A 44 -18.23 -14.11 0.05
C ASP A 44 -18.50 -12.77 0.73
N ILE A 45 -18.98 -11.80 -0.05
CA ILE A 45 -19.30 -10.45 0.44
C ILE A 45 -20.38 -10.48 1.54
N LYS A 46 -21.30 -11.44 1.50
CA LYS A 46 -22.39 -11.53 2.49
C LYS A 46 -21.91 -12.01 3.85
N THR A 47 -20.91 -12.88 3.86
CA THR A 47 -20.33 -13.45 5.08
C THR A 47 -19.01 -12.79 5.47
N ASN A 48 -18.56 -11.83 4.66
CA ASN A 48 -17.24 -11.18 4.79
C ASN A 48 -16.09 -12.19 4.93
N SER A 49 -16.20 -13.30 4.18
CA SER A 49 -15.17 -14.34 4.22
C SER A 49 -14.02 -13.99 3.27
N ALA A 50 -12.81 -14.29 3.72
CA ALA A 50 -11.61 -14.10 2.91
C ALA A 50 -11.57 -15.06 1.70
N PRO A 51 -10.93 -14.70 0.57
CA PRO A 51 -10.65 -15.62 -0.52
C PRO A 51 -9.70 -16.74 -0.08
N SER A 52 -9.74 -17.88 -0.78
CA SER A 52 -9.05 -19.11 -0.36
C SER A 52 -7.51 -19.03 -0.34
N ASP A 53 -6.93 -18.01 -0.94
CA ASP A 53 -5.49 -17.74 -0.97
C ASP A 53 -5.07 -16.61 0.00
N ALA A 54 -6.00 -16.05 0.76
CA ALA A 54 -5.70 -15.02 1.74
C ALA A 54 -5.01 -15.62 2.98
N ILE A 55 -4.05 -14.88 3.49
CA ILE A 55 -3.45 -15.13 4.80
C ILE A 55 -4.28 -14.36 5.82
N VAL A 56 -5.06 -15.08 6.61
CA VAL A 56 -5.93 -14.48 7.64
C VAL A 56 -5.08 -14.12 8.85
N LEU A 57 -4.90 -12.84 9.11
CA LEU A 57 -4.12 -12.33 10.24
C LEU A 57 -4.95 -12.21 11.52
N PHE A 58 -6.27 -12.14 11.39
CA PHE A 58 -7.22 -12.13 12.52
C PHE A 58 -8.57 -12.70 12.05
N ASP A 59 -9.04 -13.72 12.75
CA ASP A 59 -10.30 -14.40 12.43
C ASP A 59 -11.40 -14.16 13.49
N GLY A 60 -11.21 -13.12 14.31
CA GLY A 60 -12.14 -12.76 15.38
C GLY A 60 -11.90 -13.51 16.71
N LYS A 61 -10.92 -14.41 16.81
CA LYS A 61 -10.73 -15.27 17.99
C LYS A 61 -9.54 -14.87 18.85
N ASP A 62 -8.36 -14.70 18.23
CA ASP A 62 -7.13 -14.44 18.97
C ASP A 62 -6.10 -13.65 18.15
N LEU A 63 -5.00 -13.28 18.80
CA LEU A 63 -3.88 -12.58 18.17
C LEU A 63 -2.70 -13.52 17.91
N SER A 64 -2.93 -14.79 17.63
CA SER A 64 -1.87 -15.80 17.42
C SER A 64 -0.92 -15.49 16.26
N ALA A 65 -1.40 -14.76 15.23
CA ALA A 65 -0.59 -14.27 14.11
C ALA A 65 0.27 -13.03 14.46
N TRP A 66 0.09 -12.46 15.66
CA TRP A 66 0.68 -11.20 16.09
C TRP A 66 1.64 -11.37 17.25
N GLN A 67 2.54 -10.44 17.42
CA GLN A 67 3.47 -10.34 18.53
C GLN A 67 3.65 -8.87 18.94
N ASN A 68 4.12 -8.63 20.16
CA ASN A 68 4.55 -7.30 20.59
C ASN A 68 5.93 -6.94 20.00
N ALA A 69 6.34 -5.69 20.12
CA ALA A 69 7.62 -5.19 19.60
C ALA A 69 8.87 -5.93 20.16
N LYS A 70 8.74 -6.66 21.25
CA LYS A 70 9.84 -7.44 21.87
C LYS A 70 9.81 -8.93 21.47
N GLY A 71 8.91 -9.33 20.57
CA GLY A 71 8.75 -10.70 20.10
C GLY A 71 7.92 -11.59 21.03
N GLY A 72 7.36 -11.04 22.10
CA GLY A 72 6.41 -11.72 22.98
C GLY A 72 4.98 -11.70 22.43
N PRO A 73 4.02 -12.33 23.14
CA PRO A 73 2.61 -12.31 22.71
C PRO A 73 2.06 -10.90 22.56
N ALA A 74 1.22 -10.67 21.54
CA ALA A 74 0.41 -9.47 21.45
C ALA A 74 -0.66 -9.49 22.55
N GLU A 75 -0.85 -8.37 23.24
CA GLU A 75 -1.73 -8.28 24.41
C GLU A 75 -2.86 -7.24 24.24
N TRP A 76 -3.22 -6.92 23.00
CA TRP A 76 -4.40 -6.09 22.75
C TRP A 76 -5.68 -6.88 23.10
N ILE A 77 -6.76 -6.16 23.38
CA ILE A 77 -8.00 -6.77 23.88
C ILE A 77 -8.77 -7.40 22.72
N VAL A 78 -9.02 -8.70 22.80
CA VAL A 78 -9.91 -9.41 21.86
C VAL A 78 -11.25 -9.66 22.52
N LYS A 79 -12.32 -9.11 21.91
CA LYS A 79 -13.68 -9.26 22.41
C LYS A 79 -14.69 -9.09 21.26
N ASP A 80 -15.74 -9.87 21.27
CA ASP A 80 -16.87 -9.80 20.33
C ASP A 80 -16.42 -9.80 18.83
N GLY A 81 -15.40 -10.60 18.50
CA GLY A 81 -14.90 -10.74 17.13
C GLY A 81 -14.00 -9.60 16.65
N VAL A 82 -13.63 -8.69 17.52
CA VAL A 82 -12.71 -7.57 17.21
C VAL A 82 -11.53 -7.55 18.16
N PHE A 83 -10.41 -7.00 17.74
CA PHE A 83 -9.36 -6.59 18.65
C PHE A 83 -9.29 -5.08 18.78
N THR A 84 -9.07 -4.61 19.99
CA THR A 84 -9.01 -3.19 20.33
C THR A 84 -7.60 -2.82 20.77
N VAL A 85 -7.11 -1.70 20.26
CA VAL A 85 -5.82 -1.14 20.63
C VAL A 85 -5.77 -0.87 22.14
N ASP A 86 -4.78 -1.47 22.82
CA ASP A 86 -4.42 -1.07 24.18
C ASP A 86 -3.10 -0.31 24.16
N LYS A 87 -3.20 1.02 24.23
CA LYS A 87 -2.03 1.93 24.19
C LYS A 87 -0.99 1.66 25.28
N LYS A 88 -1.37 0.97 26.39
CA LYS A 88 -0.43 0.60 27.47
C LYS A 88 0.44 -0.59 27.08
N LYS A 89 0.03 -1.33 26.08
CA LYS A 89 0.73 -2.54 25.59
C LYS A 89 1.64 -2.24 24.39
N GLY A 90 1.61 -1.01 23.87
CA GLY A 90 2.39 -0.60 22.71
C GLY A 90 1.89 -1.23 21.41
N ASP A 91 2.75 -1.26 20.42
CA ASP A 91 2.43 -1.72 19.08
C ASP A 91 2.44 -3.25 18.99
N ILE A 92 1.69 -3.77 18.03
CA ILE A 92 1.73 -5.19 17.65
C ILE A 92 2.21 -5.31 16.21
N LEU A 93 2.92 -6.38 15.92
CA LEU A 93 3.47 -6.69 14.61
C LEU A 93 3.02 -8.07 14.17
N THR A 94 2.88 -8.28 12.87
CA THR A 94 2.69 -9.62 12.32
C THR A 94 3.94 -10.48 12.57
N LYS A 95 3.75 -11.73 12.99
CA LYS A 95 4.86 -12.69 13.12
C LYS A 95 5.47 -13.03 11.77
N GLN A 96 4.59 -13.21 10.77
CA GLN A 96 5.01 -13.40 9.39
C GLN A 96 5.45 -12.05 8.80
N LYS A 97 6.54 -12.05 8.05
CA LYS A 97 7.03 -10.89 7.30
C LYS A 97 6.52 -10.94 5.86
N PHE A 98 6.21 -9.77 5.32
CA PHE A 98 5.71 -9.61 3.97
C PHE A 98 6.59 -8.60 3.23
N GLU A 99 6.82 -8.86 1.95
CA GLU A 99 7.55 -7.94 1.06
C GLU A 99 6.56 -7.13 0.22
N ASN A 100 5.94 -7.77 -0.76
CA ASN A 100 4.86 -7.18 -1.56
C ASN A 100 3.55 -7.82 -1.14
N PHE A 101 2.51 -7.03 -0.93
CA PHE A 101 1.24 -7.56 -0.46
C PHE A 101 0.04 -6.69 -0.83
N GLN A 102 -1.11 -7.31 -0.78
CA GLN A 102 -2.40 -6.63 -0.69
C GLN A 102 -2.93 -6.86 0.73
N LEU A 103 -3.37 -5.80 1.38
CA LEU A 103 -3.90 -5.84 2.73
C LEU A 103 -5.33 -5.30 2.73
N HIS A 104 -6.26 -6.14 3.19
CA HIS A 104 -7.60 -5.71 3.57
C HIS A 104 -7.66 -5.57 5.08
N ILE A 105 -8.09 -4.42 5.58
CA ILE A 105 -8.24 -4.16 7.01
C ILE A 105 -9.45 -3.29 7.28
N GLU A 106 -10.29 -3.74 8.20
CA GLU A 106 -11.42 -2.99 8.71
C GLU A 106 -11.06 -2.38 10.07
N TRP A 107 -11.48 -1.16 10.29
CA TRP A 107 -11.22 -0.47 11.55
C TRP A 107 -12.34 0.49 11.92
N CYS A 108 -12.49 0.75 13.21
CA CYS A 108 -13.53 1.59 13.74
C CYS A 108 -12.98 2.47 14.87
N VAL A 109 -13.34 3.74 14.86
CA VAL A 109 -13.12 4.64 16.01
C VAL A 109 -14.29 4.50 16.98
N PRO A 110 -14.06 4.36 18.30
CA PRO A 110 -15.14 4.26 19.27
C PRO A 110 -16.14 5.44 19.19
N GLU A 111 -17.43 5.15 19.35
CA GLU A 111 -18.49 6.17 19.26
C GLU A 111 -18.30 7.34 20.24
N ASN A 112 -17.78 7.06 21.42
CA ASN A 112 -17.54 8.04 22.48
C ASN A 112 -16.13 8.62 22.50
N ILE A 113 -15.43 8.60 21.35
CA ILE A 113 -14.08 9.14 21.23
C ILE A 113 -14.04 10.65 21.54
N THR A 114 -13.02 11.09 22.23
CA THR A 114 -12.82 12.49 22.60
C THR A 114 -11.47 13.00 22.11
N GLY A 115 -11.31 14.29 22.10
CA GLY A 115 -10.09 14.96 21.66
C GLY A 115 -10.29 15.82 20.43
N THR A 116 -9.20 16.36 19.90
CA THR A 116 -9.18 17.21 18.71
C THR A 116 -7.93 16.94 17.89
N SER A 117 -7.99 17.23 16.60
CA SER A 117 -6.87 17.08 15.67
C SER A 117 -6.21 15.69 15.81
N GLN A 118 -4.89 15.61 15.88
CA GLN A 118 -4.13 14.36 16.03
C GLN A 118 -4.35 13.66 17.40
N GLY A 119 -5.02 14.28 18.34
CA GLY A 119 -5.34 13.70 19.65
C GLY A 119 -6.65 12.90 19.69
N ARG A 120 -7.36 12.72 18.54
CA ARG A 120 -8.65 12.05 18.49
C ARG A 120 -8.63 10.80 17.62
N GLY A 121 -8.71 9.61 18.25
CA GLY A 121 -8.76 8.33 17.55
C GLY A 121 -7.54 8.02 16.71
N ASN A 122 -6.36 8.44 17.15
CA ASN A 122 -5.10 8.29 16.42
C ASN A 122 -4.53 6.89 16.59
N SER A 123 -4.20 6.28 15.47
CA SER A 123 -3.48 5.02 15.31
C SER A 123 -2.79 5.01 13.95
N GLY A 124 -2.12 3.92 13.59
CA GLY A 124 -1.46 3.80 12.30
C GLY A 124 -1.23 2.36 11.89
N ILE A 125 -1.11 2.13 10.59
CA ILE A 125 -0.75 0.85 10.01
C ILE A 125 0.62 1.02 9.35
N PHE A 126 1.64 0.39 9.93
CA PHE A 126 3.00 0.51 9.45
C PHE A 126 3.31 -0.58 8.42
N LEU A 127 3.64 -0.17 7.20
CA LEU A 127 4.08 -1.04 6.12
C LEU A 127 5.60 -1.21 6.23
N GLN A 128 6.05 -2.43 6.51
CA GLN A 128 7.47 -2.78 6.77
C GLN A 128 8.15 -1.90 7.85
N ASP A 129 7.39 -1.46 8.86
CA ASP A 129 7.88 -0.60 9.94
C ASP A 129 8.48 0.75 9.47
N MET A 130 8.17 1.18 8.26
CA MET A 130 8.73 2.37 7.62
C MET A 130 7.66 3.39 7.20
N TYR A 131 6.55 2.93 6.64
CA TYR A 131 5.53 3.81 6.05
C TYR A 131 4.23 3.66 6.81
N GLU A 132 3.81 4.71 7.47
CA GLU A 132 2.56 4.73 8.22
C GLU A 132 1.39 5.15 7.32
N ILE A 133 0.38 4.30 7.24
CA ILE A 133 -0.93 4.67 6.73
C ILE A 133 -1.75 5.13 7.93
N GLN A 134 -2.11 6.41 7.91
CA GLN A 134 -2.75 7.05 9.04
C GLN A 134 -4.15 6.51 9.30
N VAL A 135 -4.40 6.17 10.55
CA VAL A 135 -5.72 5.94 11.12
C VAL A 135 -6.01 7.07 12.11
N LEU A 136 -7.03 7.86 11.84
CA LEU A 136 -7.39 9.01 12.65
C LEU A 136 -8.91 9.26 12.56
N ASP A 137 -9.52 9.75 13.59
CA ASP A 137 -10.88 10.29 13.43
C ASP A 137 -10.83 11.68 12.79
N CYS A 138 -11.09 11.72 11.49
CA CYS A 138 -11.21 12.94 10.69
C CYS A 138 -12.65 13.39 10.45
N TYR A 139 -13.64 12.71 11.06
CA TYR A 139 -15.03 13.12 10.93
C TYR A 139 -15.32 14.40 11.74
N ASN A 140 -15.59 15.51 11.05
CA ASN A 140 -15.73 16.83 11.67
C ASN A 140 -14.57 17.15 12.63
N ASN A 141 -13.33 16.84 12.22
CA ASN A 141 -12.13 17.04 13.01
C ASN A 141 -11.01 17.54 12.11
N GLU A 142 -10.69 18.81 12.22
CA GLU A 142 -9.66 19.45 11.43
C GLU A 142 -8.25 19.05 11.91
N THR A 143 -7.38 18.78 10.96
CA THR A 143 -5.95 18.54 11.19
C THR A 143 -5.17 18.88 9.91
N TYR A 144 -3.84 18.83 9.99
CA TYR A 144 -3.01 19.05 8.80
C TYR A 144 -3.23 17.94 7.76
N VAL A 145 -3.20 18.32 6.47
CA VAL A 145 -3.69 17.49 5.37
C VAL A 145 -2.94 16.16 5.21
N ASN A 146 -1.62 16.15 5.42
CA ASN A 146 -0.81 14.93 5.32
C ASN A 146 -0.73 14.13 6.63
N GLY A 147 -1.64 14.37 7.56
CA GLY A 147 -1.88 13.60 8.77
C GLY A 147 -3.34 13.19 8.90
N GLN A 148 -4.13 13.36 7.85
CA GLN A 148 -5.52 12.88 7.81
C GLN A 148 -5.57 11.36 7.58
N THR A 149 -6.70 10.77 7.89
CA THR A 149 -7.06 9.37 7.59
C THR A 149 -6.71 8.99 6.16
N GLY A 150 -5.96 7.91 5.97
CA GLY A 150 -5.54 7.42 4.65
C GLY A 150 -4.32 8.13 4.05
N SER A 151 -3.72 9.09 4.74
CA SER A 151 -2.42 9.64 4.30
C SER A 151 -1.30 8.63 4.46
N VAL A 152 -0.29 8.68 3.59
CA VAL A 152 1.05 8.22 3.96
C VAL A 152 1.61 9.30 4.87
N TYR A 153 1.61 9.04 6.18
CA TYR A 153 1.77 10.05 7.23
C TYR A 153 2.99 10.95 7.01
N LYS A 154 2.75 12.27 7.06
CA LYS A 154 3.73 13.32 6.80
C LYS A 154 4.36 13.33 5.39
N GLN A 155 3.91 12.46 4.48
CA GLN A 155 4.41 12.39 3.12
C GLN A 155 3.34 12.84 2.11
N THR A 156 2.25 12.08 1.98
CA THR A 156 1.23 12.31 0.96
C THR A 156 -0.16 12.39 1.60
N PRO A 157 -0.92 13.46 1.36
CA PRO A 157 -2.30 13.54 1.86
C PRO A 157 -3.22 12.56 1.13
N PRO A 158 -4.37 12.18 1.72
CA PRO A 158 -5.41 11.48 1.01
C PRO A 158 -6.03 12.37 -0.08
N LEU A 159 -6.59 11.78 -1.12
CA LEU A 159 -7.30 12.52 -2.18
C LEU A 159 -8.62 13.12 -1.69
N ALA A 160 -9.24 12.50 -0.68
CA ALA A 160 -10.48 12.96 -0.07
C ALA A 160 -10.57 12.48 1.38
N ASN A 161 -11.28 13.23 2.21
CA ASN A 161 -11.68 12.78 3.53
C ASN A 161 -13.00 11.98 3.42
N ALA A 162 -12.88 10.65 3.39
CA ALA A 162 -14.00 9.72 3.32
C ALA A 162 -14.31 9.06 4.69
N MET A 163 -13.81 9.64 5.78
CA MET A 163 -13.99 9.11 7.13
C MET A 163 -15.46 8.99 7.49
N ARG A 164 -15.88 7.82 7.97
CA ARG A 164 -17.20 7.59 8.55
C ARG A 164 -17.26 8.15 9.97
N LYS A 165 -18.48 8.30 10.50
CA LYS A 165 -18.66 8.75 11.90
C LYS A 165 -18.00 7.78 12.88
N PRO A 166 -17.56 8.27 14.06
CA PRO A 166 -17.24 7.38 15.18
C PRO A 166 -18.36 6.36 15.43
N GLY A 167 -17.98 5.12 15.67
CA GLY A 167 -18.89 3.97 15.79
C GLY A 167 -19.17 3.24 14.47
N GLU A 168 -18.84 3.82 13.32
CA GLU A 168 -18.99 3.17 12.02
C GLU A 168 -17.66 2.59 11.53
N TRP A 169 -17.71 1.42 10.88
CA TRP A 169 -16.54 0.73 10.35
C TRP A 169 -16.03 1.39 9.06
N ASN A 170 -14.74 1.58 8.98
CA ASN A 170 -14.00 2.02 7.81
C ASN A 170 -13.18 0.84 7.27
N VAL A 171 -12.81 0.91 6.00
CA VAL A 171 -12.04 -0.13 5.32
C VAL A 171 -10.84 0.51 4.63
N TYR A 172 -9.70 -0.16 4.70
CA TYR A 172 -8.56 0.08 3.82
C TYR A 172 -8.27 -1.16 3.00
N ASP A 173 -8.17 -0.98 1.70
CA ASP A 173 -7.59 -1.93 0.76
C ASP A 173 -6.27 -1.33 0.26
N ILE A 174 -5.16 -1.88 0.72
CA ILE A 174 -3.83 -1.34 0.47
C ILE A 174 -3.05 -2.29 -0.43
N ILE A 175 -2.52 -1.78 -1.54
CA ILE A 175 -1.55 -2.49 -2.38
C ILE A 175 -0.18 -1.89 -2.11
N TYR A 176 0.73 -2.71 -1.56
CA TYR A 176 2.08 -2.29 -1.24
C TYR A 176 3.11 -3.04 -2.09
N SER A 177 3.98 -2.27 -2.73
CA SER A 177 5.19 -2.78 -3.38
C SER A 177 6.41 -2.29 -2.62
N ALA A 178 7.21 -3.23 -2.13
CA ALA A 178 8.42 -2.93 -1.37
C ALA A 178 9.49 -2.25 -2.24
N PRO A 179 10.36 -1.44 -1.64
CA PRO A 179 11.48 -0.85 -2.36
C PRO A 179 12.51 -1.90 -2.76
N ILE A 180 13.17 -1.68 -3.89
CA ILE A 180 14.38 -2.43 -4.28
C ILE A 180 15.55 -1.47 -4.16
N PHE A 181 16.56 -1.87 -3.38
CA PHE A 181 17.77 -1.07 -3.18
C PHE A 181 18.88 -1.50 -4.14
N LYS A 182 19.79 -0.57 -4.44
CA LYS A 182 21.09 -0.82 -5.04
C LYS A 182 22.10 -1.18 -3.94
N GLU A 183 23.27 -1.61 -4.34
CA GLU A 183 24.38 -1.94 -3.41
C GLU A 183 24.81 -0.75 -2.54
N ASP A 184 24.67 0.48 -3.06
CA ASP A 184 24.98 1.72 -2.34
C ASP A 184 23.88 2.18 -1.36
N GLY A 185 22.80 1.40 -1.21
CA GLY A 185 21.65 1.70 -0.34
C GLY A 185 20.65 2.71 -0.92
N THR A 186 20.87 3.20 -2.13
CA THR A 186 19.88 4.05 -2.81
C THR A 186 18.79 3.22 -3.48
N TYR A 187 17.63 3.82 -3.75
CA TYR A 187 16.55 3.10 -4.43
C TYR A 187 16.90 2.76 -5.88
N ARG A 188 16.78 1.49 -6.22
CA ARG A 188 16.64 1.04 -7.62
C ARG A 188 15.18 1.18 -8.06
N VAL A 189 14.24 0.79 -7.19
CA VAL A 189 12.81 0.98 -7.35
C VAL A 189 12.28 1.53 -6.03
N PRO A 190 11.66 2.71 -6.01
CA PRO A 190 11.07 3.24 -4.79
C PRO A 190 9.86 2.41 -4.36
N PRO A 191 9.49 2.45 -3.07
CA PRO A 191 8.26 1.80 -2.61
C PRO A 191 7.03 2.48 -3.22
N ARG A 192 5.97 1.72 -3.35
CA ARG A 192 4.68 2.22 -3.83
C ARG A 192 3.56 1.75 -2.93
N VAL A 193 2.67 2.68 -2.59
CA VAL A 193 1.41 2.44 -1.89
C VAL A 193 0.27 2.90 -2.79
N THR A 194 -0.73 2.08 -2.93
CA THR A 194 -1.98 2.40 -3.64
C THR A 194 -3.15 1.95 -2.81
#